data_33ef9f0aa3aea416a726e14b1df33cc6
#
_entry.id   33ef9f0aa3aea416a726e14b1df33cc6
#
_cell.length_a   1.000
_cell.length_b   1.000
_cell.length_c   1.000
_cell.angle_alpha   90.00
_cell.angle_beta   90.00
_cell.angle_gamma   90.00
#
_symmetry.space_group_name_H-M   'P 1'
#
loop_
_entity.id
_entity.type
_entity.pdbx_description
1 polymer ?
#
loop_
_entity_poly.entity_id
_entity_poly.type
_entity_poly.pdbx_seq_one_letter_code
_entity_poly.pdbx_strand_id
1 'polypeptide(L)'
;GSPARKTVAITTSSSGVLPVTMDDLTSGYNIAEILTLKPDFTEMLGFNHEEAAEYLRYVIRKYGNNEDRFDELWTLIVNNYDGYRFLPNAHPLFNSTILTYFFKNFAELSGGVPDEMVDENLRTDVNWIRRLTITLENAKEMLDALVIDGELIYSQPDLRSKFNKQKFFDPDFYPVSLYYLGMTTLKDNYVMVLPNLTAQSIYMNYYNELNQISDDARCFVPAYRLFMDHRKLEPLVENYFKEYLGQFPAQVFDKINENFIRCSFYEVLSRYLSNCYTFAVEQNLPSGRADLVLTGISGTAFHNDCRVVEFKYFKAKDATMVEALKVVRPEDADQVRRYAADINRQFPAYRMRAYVVYIAAGKVCKTWEVINL
;
A
#
# COMPACT_ATOMS: atom_id res chain seq x y z
N GLY A 1 46.32 -39.43 -29.01
CA GLY A 1 45.43 -38.82 -27.99
C GLY A 1 45.39 -37.33 -28.14
N SER A 2 44.25 -36.78 -28.63
CA SER A 2 44.02 -35.34 -28.70
C SER A 2 43.65 -34.82 -27.30
N PRO A 3 44.24 -33.71 -26.83
CA PRO A 3 43.86 -33.17 -25.52
C PRO A 3 42.44 -32.59 -25.57
N ALA A 4 41.57 -33.05 -24.67
CA ALA A 4 40.25 -32.51 -24.48
C ALA A 4 40.35 -31.00 -24.13
N ARG A 5 39.82 -30.15 -24.99
CA ARG A 5 39.62 -28.73 -24.70
C ARG A 5 38.68 -28.61 -23.50
N LYS A 6 39.19 -28.16 -22.38
CA LYS A 6 38.37 -27.71 -21.25
C LYS A 6 37.67 -26.45 -21.71
N THR A 7 36.38 -26.54 -21.96
CA THR A 7 35.48 -25.35 -22.16
C THR A 7 35.38 -24.67 -20.81
N VAL A 8 35.97 -23.51 -20.66
CA VAL A 8 35.76 -22.66 -19.49
C VAL A 8 34.46 -21.89 -19.77
N ALA A 9 33.41 -22.24 -19.09
CA ALA A 9 32.18 -21.45 -19.11
C ALA A 9 32.39 -20.18 -18.24
N ILE A 10 32.45 -19.03 -18.88
CA ILE A 10 32.45 -17.75 -18.17
C ILE A 10 30.96 -17.38 -17.96
N THR A 11 30.53 -17.45 -16.72
CA THR A 11 29.18 -16.98 -16.35
C THR A 11 29.30 -15.52 -15.93
N THR A 12 28.71 -14.63 -16.68
CA THR A 12 28.52 -13.21 -16.30
C THR A 12 27.09 -13.00 -15.91
N SER A 13 26.85 -12.40 -14.74
CA SER A 13 25.54 -11.92 -14.33
C SER A 13 25.48 -10.41 -14.57
N SER A 14 24.41 -9.94 -15.19
CA SER A 14 24.09 -8.52 -15.34
C SER A 14 22.80 -8.24 -14.58
N SER A 15 22.82 -7.29 -13.65
CA SER A 15 21.66 -6.82 -12.94
C SER A 15 21.30 -5.42 -13.44
N GLY A 16 20.01 -5.17 -13.66
CA GLY A 16 19.48 -3.87 -14.08
C GLY A 16 18.06 -3.68 -13.57
N VAL A 17 17.63 -2.43 -13.44
CA VAL A 17 16.29 -2.09 -12.98
C VAL A 17 15.21 -2.58 -13.94
N LEU A 18 15.54 -2.70 -15.23
CA LEU A 18 14.62 -3.16 -16.27
C LEU A 18 15.33 -4.14 -17.22
N PRO A 19 14.71 -5.27 -17.59
CA PRO A 19 15.26 -6.20 -18.58
C PRO A 19 15.20 -5.67 -20.04
N VAL A 20 14.87 -4.40 -20.24
CA VAL A 20 14.67 -3.74 -21.54
C VAL A 20 15.93 -3.68 -22.40
N THR A 21 17.11 -3.75 -21.79
CA THR A 21 18.39 -3.61 -22.52
C THR A 21 18.93 -4.92 -23.08
N MET A 22 18.30 -6.06 -22.79
CA MET A 22 18.81 -7.37 -23.18
C MET A 22 18.60 -7.71 -24.65
N ASP A 23 17.60 -7.13 -25.31
CA ASP A 23 17.30 -7.45 -26.72
C ASP A 23 18.27 -6.78 -27.69
N ASP A 24 18.76 -5.57 -27.38
CA ASP A 24 19.76 -4.87 -28.18
C ASP A 24 21.18 -5.43 -28.02
N LEU A 25 21.46 -6.08 -26.88
CA LEU A 25 22.78 -6.68 -26.58
C LEU A 25 22.90 -8.13 -27.03
N THR A 26 21.79 -8.83 -27.28
CA THR A 26 21.79 -10.28 -27.56
C THR A 26 21.62 -10.63 -29.04
N SER A 27 21.77 -9.71 -29.96
CA SER A 27 21.63 -9.96 -31.40
C SER A 27 22.53 -11.06 -31.99
N GLY A 28 23.28 -11.78 -31.18
CA GLY A 28 24.12 -12.90 -31.61
C GLY A 28 24.30 -14.06 -30.63
N TYR A 29 23.84 -13.92 -29.38
CA TYR A 29 24.04 -14.97 -28.35
C TYR A 29 22.74 -15.27 -27.58
N ASN A 30 22.07 -16.32 -27.98
CA ASN A 30 20.84 -16.82 -27.32
C ASN A 30 21.10 -17.49 -25.95
N ILE A 31 22.13 -17.03 -25.21
CA ILE A 31 22.62 -17.68 -23.99
C ILE A 31 22.12 -16.97 -22.72
N ALA A 32 21.60 -15.74 -22.84
CA ALA A 32 21.12 -15.01 -21.67
C ALA A 32 19.76 -15.56 -21.20
N GLU A 33 19.68 -15.90 -19.93
CA GLU A 33 18.51 -16.41 -19.27
C GLU A 33 17.98 -15.40 -18.25
N ILE A 34 16.66 -15.16 -18.24
CA ILE A 34 16.01 -14.30 -17.24
C ILE A 34 15.85 -15.12 -15.95
N LEU A 35 16.52 -14.71 -14.89
CA LEU A 35 16.51 -15.38 -13.59
C LEU A 35 15.34 -14.93 -12.70
N THR A 36 14.77 -13.76 -12.95
CA THR A 36 13.75 -13.10 -12.09
C THR A 36 12.56 -14.00 -11.75
N LEU A 37 12.13 -14.86 -12.68
CA LEU A 37 10.97 -15.74 -12.51
C LEU A 37 11.35 -17.21 -12.22
N LYS A 38 12.59 -17.46 -11.81
CA LYS A 38 13.02 -18.81 -11.46
C LYS A 38 12.93 -19.04 -9.96
N PRO A 39 12.43 -20.21 -9.51
CA PRO A 39 12.26 -20.51 -8.09
C PRO A 39 13.52 -20.35 -7.26
N ASP A 40 14.68 -20.76 -7.81
CA ASP A 40 15.97 -20.74 -7.11
C ASP A 40 16.52 -19.30 -6.89
N PHE A 41 15.93 -18.29 -7.51
CA PHE A 41 16.40 -16.90 -7.49
C PHE A 41 15.38 -15.93 -6.92
N THR A 42 14.25 -16.41 -6.39
CA THR A 42 13.15 -15.56 -5.89
C THR A 42 13.55 -14.67 -4.72
N GLU A 43 14.55 -15.05 -3.94
CA GLU A 43 15.07 -14.29 -2.80
C GLU A 43 16.44 -13.66 -3.08
N MET A 44 16.88 -13.63 -4.34
CA MET A 44 18.19 -13.07 -4.70
C MET A 44 18.29 -11.56 -4.54
N LEU A 45 17.17 -10.85 -4.70
CA LEU A 45 17.07 -9.38 -4.61
C LEU A 45 15.97 -9.01 -3.61
N GLY A 46 16.24 -8.00 -2.78
CA GLY A 46 15.35 -7.60 -1.68
C GLY A 46 15.87 -8.10 -0.34
N PHE A 47 15.10 -7.86 0.72
CA PHE A 47 15.31 -8.45 2.03
C PHE A 47 14.16 -9.40 2.34
N ASN A 48 14.48 -10.60 2.83
CA ASN A 48 13.48 -11.46 3.42
C ASN A 48 13.11 -10.96 4.84
N HIS A 49 12.08 -11.54 5.45
CA HIS A 49 11.60 -11.11 6.77
C HIS A 49 12.64 -11.26 7.87
N GLU A 50 13.48 -12.30 7.81
CA GLU A 50 14.52 -12.56 8.81
C GLU A 50 15.62 -11.51 8.74
N GLU A 51 16.13 -11.24 7.53
CA GLU A 51 17.15 -10.22 7.27
C GLU A 51 16.66 -8.81 7.64
N ALA A 52 15.43 -8.47 7.25
CA ALA A 52 14.82 -7.18 7.58
C ALA A 52 14.62 -7.00 9.08
N ALA A 53 14.18 -8.06 9.79
CA ALA A 53 14.02 -8.03 11.24
C ALA A 53 15.35 -7.91 11.98
N GLU A 54 16.39 -8.60 11.53
CA GLU A 54 17.74 -8.48 12.10
C GLU A 54 18.29 -7.07 11.91
N TYR A 55 18.14 -6.51 10.71
CA TYR A 55 18.60 -5.16 10.43
C TYR A 55 17.82 -4.11 11.22
N LEU A 56 16.49 -4.25 11.35
CA LEU A 56 15.68 -3.38 12.20
C LEU A 56 16.16 -3.41 13.66
N ARG A 57 16.39 -4.59 14.25
CA ARG A 57 16.92 -4.71 15.61
C ARG A 57 18.28 -4.01 15.78
N TYR A 58 19.16 -4.16 14.76
CA TYR A 58 20.44 -3.46 14.77
C TYR A 58 20.27 -1.95 14.78
N VAL A 59 19.40 -1.41 13.93
CA VAL A 59 19.17 0.04 13.80
C VAL A 59 18.51 0.60 15.06
N ILE A 60 17.53 -0.11 15.64
CA ILE A 60 16.89 0.28 16.91
C ILE A 60 17.93 0.35 18.04
N ARG A 61 18.77 -0.66 18.21
CA ARG A 61 19.82 -0.65 19.24
C ARG A 61 20.79 0.48 19.08
N LYS A 62 21.12 0.85 17.85
CA LYS A 62 22.13 1.89 17.56
C LYS A 62 21.58 3.30 17.63
N TYR A 63 20.33 3.52 17.24
CA TYR A 63 19.76 4.86 17.06
C TYR A 63 18.44 5.07 17.80
N GLY A 64 17.75 4.03 18.19
CA GLY A 64 16.35 4.07 18.61
C GLY A 64 16.12 4.33 20.10
N ASN A 65 17.16 4.30 20.95
CA ASN A 65 17.08 4.52 22.40
C ASN A 65 16.10 3.66 23.20
N ASN A 66 15.27 2.82 22.56
CA ASN A 66 14.28 1.94 23.21
C ASN A 66 14.03 0.68 22.35
N GLU A 67 14.46 -0.47 22.84
CA GLU A 67 14.28 -1.77 22.18
C GLU A 67 12.81 -2.24 22.17
N ASP A 68 11.96 -1.74 23.07
CA ASP A 68 10.55 -2.11 23.16
C ASP A 68 9.72 -1.66 21.93
N ARG A 69 10.30 -0.83 21.05
CA ARG A 69 9.65 -0.33 19.85
C ARG A 69 9.69 -1.29 18.64
N PHE A 70 10.28 -2.49 18.81
CA PHE A 70 10.47 -3.40 17.67
C PHE A 70 9.13 -3.76 17.00
N ASP A 71 8.12 -4.17 17.76
CA ASP A 71 6.84 -4.63 17.19
C ASP A 71 6.08 -3.50 16.47
N GLU A 72 6.13 -2.28 17.02
CA GLU A 72 5.58 -1.07 16.39
C GLU A 72 6.24 -0.80 15.05
N LEU A 73 7.58 -0.73 15.05
CA LEU A 73 8.35 -0.42 13.85
C LEU A 73 8.32 -1.57 12.83
N TRP A 74 8.27 -2.83 13.30
CA TRP A 74 8.10 -3.99 12.44
C TRP A 74 6.79 -3.94 11.68
N THR A 75 5.69 -3.67 12.39
CA THR A 75 4.36 -3.50 11.78
C THR A 75 4.37 -2.37 10.75
N LEU A 76 5.01 -1.25 11.07
CA LEU A 76 5.13 -0.12 10.17
C LEU A 76 5.88 -0.49 8.89
N ILE A 77 7.07 -1.11 8.99
CA ILE A 77 7.87 -1.43 7.79
C ILE A 77 7.24 -2.56 6.96
N VAL A 78 6.60 -3.54 7.59
CA VAL A 78 5.86 -4.59 6.86
C VAL A 78 4.74 -3.98 6.05
N ASN A 79 3.90 -3.14 6.64
CA ASN A 79 2.77 -2.54 5.95
C ASN A 79 3.19 -1.61 4.81
N ASN A 80 4.31 -0.92 4.95
CA ASN A 80 4.74 0.08 3.97
C ASN A 80 5.70 -0.44 2.91
N TYR A 81 6.48 -1.51 3.16
CA TYR A 81 7.62 -1.85 2.30
C TYR A 81 7.73 -3.31 1.91
N ASP A 82 6.95 -4.20 2.54
CA ASP A 82 6.88 -5.62 2.20
C ASP A 82 5.97 -5.89 0.99
N GLY A 83 5.79 -7.15 0.63
CA GLY A 83 4.76 -7.62 -0.30
C GLY A 83 5.25 -7.93 -1.71
N TYR A 84 6.50 -7.70 -2.05
CA TYR A 84 7.02 -7.98 -3.39
C TYR A 84 7.26 -9.48 -3.61
N ARG A 85 6.70 -10.04 -4.68
CA ARG A 85 6.83 -11.46 -5.05
C ARG A 85 7.29 -11.60 -6.50
N PHE A 86 8.33 -12.42 -6.70
CA PHE A 86 8.81 -12.78 -8.04
C PHE A 86 8.11 -14.01 -8.61
N LEU A 87 7.46 -14.81 -7.76
CA LEU A 87 6.53 -15.88 -8.15
C LEU A 87 5.27 -15.83 -7.28
N PRO A 88 4.10 -16.26 -7.77
CA PRO A 88 2.84 -16.19 -7.02
C PRO A 88 2.88 -16.87 -5.64
N ASN A 89 3.61 -17.98 -5.54
CA ASN A 89 3.72 -18.77 -4.32
C ASN A 89 5.04 -18.50 -3.54
N ALA A 90 5.85 -17.55 -3.97
CA ALA A 90 7.07 -17.18 -3.26
C ALA A 90 6.74 -16.38 -1.99
N HIS A 91 7.66 -16.43 -1.03
CA HIS A 91 7.58 -15.55 0.14
C HIS A 91 7.68 -14.09 -0.31
N PRO A 92 6.92 -13.18 0.32
CA PRO A 92 7.04 -11.76 0.06
C PRO A 92 8.41 -11.25 0.54
N LEU A 93 8.92 -10.25 -0.16
CA LEU A 93 10.17 -9.59 0.13
C LEU A 93 9.96 -8.10 0.30
N PHE A 94 10.82 -7.49 1.09
CA PHE A 94 10.95 -6.05 1.16
C PHE A 94 11.73 -5.52 -0.06
N ASN A 95 11.28 -4.42 -0.62
CA ASN A 95 12.08 -3.68 -1.60
C ASN A 95 13.28 -3.05 -0.88
N SER A 96 14.49 -3.45 -1.29
CA SER A 96 15.74 -3.03 -0.64
C SER A 96 15.95 -1.51 -0.66
N THR A 97 15.59 -0.84 -1.74
CA THR A 97 15.76 0.61 -1.88
C THR A 97 14.89 1.37 -0.89
N ILE A 98 13.61 1.01 -0.80
CA ILE A 98 12.64 1.69 0.07
C ILE A 98 12.91 1.39 1.54
N LEU A 99 13.20 0.14 1.86
CA LEU A 99 13.54 -0.25 3.23
C LEU A 99 14.82 0.43 3.73
N THR A 100 15.83 0.54 2.87
CA THR A 100 17.08 1.25 3.21
C THR A 100 16.85 2.75 3.41
N TYR A 101 15.94 3.35 2.64
CA TYR A 101 15.52 4.74 2.86
C TYR A 101 14.93 4.94 4.25
N PHE A 102 14.03 4.06 4.69
CA PHE A 102 13.48 4.11 6.05
C PHE A 102 14.58 4.03 7.11
N PHE A 103 15.46 3.07 7.03
CA PHE A 103 16.54 2.89 8.02
C PHE A 103 17.49 4.08 8.08
N LYS A 104 17.80 4.68 6.93
CA LYS A 104 18.63 5.89 6.86
C LYS A 104 17.95 7.05 7.58
N ASN A 105 16.69 7.34 7.25
CA ASN A 105 15.94 8.44 7.89
C ASN A 105 15.74 8.20 9.39
N PHE A 106 15.42 6.97 9.79
CA PHE A 106 15.30 6.60 11.20
C PHE A 106 16.60 6.87 11.98
N ALA A 107 17.75 6.58 11.38
CA ALA A 107 19.05 6.89 11.99
C ALA A 107 19.32 8.39 12.06
N GLU A 108 19.04 9.15 11.00
CA GLU A 108 19.20 10.61 10.93
C GLU A 108 18.29 11.34 11.94
N LEU A 109 17.09 10.81 12.16
CA LEU A 109 16.11 11.34 13.13
C LEU A 109 16.30 10.79 14.55
N SER A 110 17.45 10.15 14.84
CA SER A 110 17.78 9.59 16.17
C SER A 110 16.67 8.66 16.70
N GLY A 111 16.12 7.80 15.87
CA GLY A 111 15.05 6.85 16.19
C GLY A 111 13.64 7.39 15.98
N GLY A 112 13.49 8.55 15.36
CA GLY A 112 12.21 9.08 14.89
C GLY A 112 11.69 8.37 13.64
N VAL A 113 10.38 8.22 13.53
CA VAL A 113 9.74 7.76 12.30
C VAL A 113 9.72 8.92 11.30
N PRO A 114 10.13 8.72 10.04
CA PRO A 114 10.07 9.78 9.03
C PRO A 114 8.61 10.19 8.75
N ASP A 115 8.40 11.48 8.52
CA ASP A 115 7.08 12.02 8.15
C ASP A 115 6.62 11.48 6.78
N GLU A 116 7.57 11.27 5.86
CA GLU A 116 7.33 10.71 4.54
C GLU A 116 7.90 9.30 4.44
N MET A 117 7.04 8.32 4.11
CA MET A 117 7.41 6.91 3.95
C MET A 117 8.05 6.61 2.59
N VAL A 118 8.14 7.59 1.70
CA VAL A 118 8.59 7.44 0.31
C VAL A 118 9.69 8.43 -0.02
N ASP A 119 10.78 7.94 -0.60
CA ASP A 119 11.85 8.77 -1.18
C ASP A 119 11.31 9.56 -2.40
N GLU A 120 11.77 10.81 -2.56
CA GLU A 120 11.49 11.60 -3.78
C GLU A 120 11.92 10.90 -5.07
N ASN A 121 12.94 10.04 -5.04
CA ASN A 121 13.36 9.24 -6.20
C ASN A 121 12.31 8.19 -6.60
N LEU A 122 11.59 7.60 -5.66
CA LEU A 122 10.43 6.75 -5.94
C LEU A 122 9.25 7.54 -6.51
N ARG A 123 9.12 8.82 -6.14
CA ARG A 123 8.17 9.73 -6.77
C ARG A 123 8.55 10.04 -8.23
N THR A 124 9.82 9.92 -8.62
CA THR A 124 10.23 10.03 -10.04
C THR A 124 9.78 8.82 -10.87
N ASP A 125 9.63 7.64 -10.26
CA ASP A 125 9.03 6.47 -10.91
C ASP A 125 7.52 6.70 -11.17
N VAL A 126 6.85 7.55 -10.39
CA VAL A 126 5.50 8.07 -10.71
C VAL A 126 5.49 8.82 -12.04
N ASN A 127 6.56 9.48 -12.43
CA ASN A 127 6.65 10.12 -13.75
C ASN A 127 6.64 9.10 -14.90
N TRP A 128 7.10 7.85 -14.66
CA TRP A 128 6.94 6.75 -15.60
C TRP A 128 5.48 6.31 -15.70
N ILE A 129 4.77 6.18 -14.56
CA ILE A 129 3.33 5.89 -14.54
C ILE A 129 2.59 6.99 -15.30
N ARG A 130 2.87 8.26 -15.01
CA ARG A 130 2.29 9.41 -15.73
C ARG A 130 2.52 9.32 -17.22
N ARG A 131 3.77 9.07 -17.66
CA ARG A 131 4.11 8.94 -19.08
C ARG A 131 3.40 7.76 -19.73
N LEU A 132 3.37 6.62 -19.06
CA LEU A 132 2.64 5.45 -19.54
C LEU A 132 1.15 5.75 -19.67
N THR A 133 0.54 6.40 -18.67
CA THR A 133 -0.91 6.70 -18.67
C THR A 133 -1.31 7.76 -19.68
N ILE A 134 -0.45 8.76 -19.94
CA ILE A 134 -0.72 9.79 -20.96
C ILE A 134 -0.61 9.21 -22.37
N THR A 135 0.24 8.20 -22.55
CA THR A 135 0.57 7.65 -23.88
C THR A 135 -0.39 6.51 -24.30
N LEU A 136 -1.10 5.90 -23.35
CA LEU A 136 -1.86 4.68 -23.57
C LEU A 136 -3.36 4.90 -23.35
N GLU A 137 -4.17 4.57 -24.35
CA GLU A 137 -5.63 4.73 -24.32
C GLU A 137 -6.29 3.94 -23.16
N ASN A 138 -5.75 2.77 -22.80
CA ASN A 138 -6.33 1.88 -21.76
C ASN A 138 -5.73 2.12 -20.35
N ALA A 139 -4.79 3.03 -20.18
CA ALA A 139 -4.11 3.20 -18.90
C ALA A 139 -5.01 3.73 -17.79
N LYS A 140 -6.06 4.50 -18.13
CA LYS A 140 -7.05 4.96 -17.16
C LYS A 140 -7.89 3.79 -16.61
N GLU A 141 -8.29 2.86 -17.46
CA GLU A 141 -9.05 1.67 -17.04
C GLU A 141 -8.22 0.77 -16.11
N MET A 142 -6.93 0.63 -16.39
CA MET A 142 -6.01 -0.13 -15.55
C MET A 142 -5.74 0.55 -14.21
N LEU A 143 -5.65 1.88 -14.21
CA LEU A 143 -5.55 2.66 -12.98
C LEU A 143 -6.82 2.56 -12.14
N ASP A 144 -8.00 2.64 -12.78
CA ASP A 144 -9.29 2.42 -12.12
C ASP A 144 -9.31 1.01 -11.48
N ALA A 145 -8.88 -0.04 -12.20
CA ALA A 145 -8.83 -1.40 -11.68
C ALA A 145 -7.91 -1.53 -10.45
N LEU A 146 -6.71 -0.96 -10.49
CA LEU A 146 -5.77 -1.00 -9.36
C LEU A 146 -6.26 -0.20 -8.15
N VAL A 147 -6.84 0.99 -8.37
CA VAL A 147 -7.25 1.89 -7.29
C VAL A 147 -8.60 1.51 -6.71
N ILE A 148 -9.56 1.09 -7.57
CA ILE A 148 -10.92 0.77 -7.14
C ILE A 148 -11.00 -0.69 -6.71
N ASP A 149 -10.57 -1.63 -7.57
CA ASP A 149 -10.73 -3.07 -7.32
C ASP A 149 -9.53 -3.66 -6.58
N GLY A 150 -8.37 -2.98 -6.63
CA GLY A 150 -7.13 -3.43 -6.01
C GLY A 150 -6.41 -4.52 -6.81
N GLU A 151 -6.90 -4.87 -8.00
CA GLU A 151 -6.44 -6.00 -8.80
C GLU A 151 -6.26 -5.61 -10.27
N LEU A 152 -5.23 -6.16 -10.91
CA LEU A 152 -4.94 -5.98 -12.33
C LEU A 152 -4.69 -7.33 -13.00
N ILE A 153 -5.46 -7.64 -14.04
CA ILE A 153 -5.27 -8.88 -14.81
C ILE A 153 -4.06 -8.73 -15.73
N TYR A 154 -3.24 -9.78 -15.82
CA TYR A 154 -2.06 -9.81 -16.69
C TYR A 154 -1.94 -11.11 -17.49
N SER A 155 -1.12 -11.07 -18.55
CA SER A 155 -0.78 -12.21 -19.38
C SER A 155 0.49 -12.90 -18.89
N GLN A 156 0.39 -14.16 -18.45
CA GLN A 156 1.56 -14.96 -18.06
C GLN A 156 2.59 -15.15 -19.18
N PRO A 157 2.20 -15.42 -20.44
CA PRO A 157 3.13 -15.48 -21.56
C PRO A 157 3.91 -14.18 -21.72
N ASP A 158 3.27 -13.02 -21.54
CA ASP A 158 3.95 -11.73 -21.65
C ASP A 158 4.95 -11.51 -20.52
N LEU A 159 4.61 -11.88 -19.28
CA LEU A 159 5.52 -11.78 -18.13
C LEU A 159 6.81 -12.59 -18.35
N ARG A 160 6.72 -13.74 -19.02
CA ARG A 160 7.84 -14.63 -19.33
C ARG A 160 8.55 -14.29 -20.65
N SER A 161 8.01 -13.38 -21.44
CA SER A 161 8.58 -13.01 -22.72
C SER A 161 9.75 -12.07 -22.56
N LYS A 162 10.72 -12.16 -23.47
CA LYS A 162 11.70 -11.10 -23.66
C LYS A 162 11.01 -9.92 -24.31
N PHE A 163 11.33 -8.71 -23.90
CA PHE A 163 10.73 -7.52 -24.46
C PHE A 163 11.77 -6.43 -24.71
N ASN A 164 11.48 -5.62 -25.71
CA ASN A 164 12.26 -4.43 -26.07
C ASN A 164 11.60 -3.16 -25.50
N LYS A 165 12.27 -2.04 -25.65
CA LYS A 165 11.77 -0.73 -25.19
C LYS A 165 10.40 -0.37 -25.79
N GLN A 166 10.10 -0.80 -27.02
CA GLN A 166 8.81 -0.50 -27.68
C GLN A 166 7.69 -1.29 -27.02
N LYS A 167 7.89 -2.60 -26.77
CA LYS A 167 6.90 -3.44 -26.10
C LYS A 167 6.61 -2.98 -24.67
N PHE A 168 7.59 -2.37 -24.00
CA PHE A 168 7.41 -1.80 -22.66
C PHE A 168 6.33 -0.72 -22.60
N PHE A 169 6.10 -0.01 -23.71
CA PHE A 169 5.07 1.02 -23.84
C PHE A 169 3.83 0.54 -24.60
N ASP A 170 3.71 -0.76 -24.84
CA ASP A 170 2.53 -1.37 -25.45
C ASP A 170 1.39 -1.44 -24.42
N PRO A 171 0.16 -0.99 -24.77
CA PRO A 171 -1.01 -1.06 -23.88
C PRO A 171 -1.26 -2.45 -23.32
N ASP A 172 -1.16 -3.48 -24.15
CA ASP A 172 -1.40 -4.87 -23.71
C ASP A 172 -0.31 -5.39 -22.77
N PHE A 173 0.89 -4.82 -22.85
CA PHE A 173 2.03 -5.16 -22.00
C PHE A 173 2.12 -4.33 -20.71
N TYR A 174 1.30 -3.32 -20.56
CA TYR A 174 1.35 -2.36 -19.45
C TYR A 174 1.34 -3.01 -18.05
N PRO A 175 0.52 -4.04 -17.74
CA PRO A 175 0.58 -4.71 -16.45
C PRO A 175 1.96 -5.27 -16.12
N VAL A 176 2.62 -5.86 -17.13
CA VAL A 176 3.97 -6.42 -17.01
C VAL A 176 5.01 -5.31 -16.83
N SER A 177 4.84 -4.19 -17.53
CA SER A 177 5.70 -3.02 -17.36
C SER A 177 5.64 -2.47 -15.93
N LEU A 178 4.45 -2.38 -15.33
CA LEU A 178 4.27 -1.97 -13.92
C LEU A 178 4.95 -2.94 -12.95
N TYR A 179 4.88 -4.24 -13.22
CA TYR A 179 5.56 -5.24 -12.41
C TYR A 179 7.08 -5.05 -12.44
N TYR A 180 7.68 -4.88 -13.62
CA TYR A 180 9.13 -4.66 -13.74
C TYR A 180 9.61 -3.31 -13.18
N LEU A 181 8.73 -2.33 -13.10
CA LEU A 181 8.98 -1.05 -12.39
C LEU A 181 8.85 -1.19 -10.86
N GLY A 182 8.48 -2.36 -10.35
CA GLY A 182 8.24 -2.55 -8.92
C GLY A 182 6.99 -1.84 -8.40
N MET A 183 6.04 -1.53 -9.29
CA MET A 183 4.81 -0.82 -8.95
C MET A 183 3.65 -1.75 -8.64
N THR A 184 3.73 -3.00 -9.10
CA THR A 184 2.79 -4.08 -8.79
C THR A 184 3.56 -5.35 -8.41
N THR A 185 2.86 -6.31 -7.82
CA THR A 185 3.39 -7.62 -7.46
C THR A 185 2.42 -8.73 -7.85
N LEU A 186 2.91 -9.96 -7.90
CA LEU A 186 2.10 -11.12 -8.27
C LEU A 186 1.24 -11.58 -7.09
N LYS A 187 -0.09 -11.57 -7.25
CA LYS A 187 -1.02 -12.22 -6.33
C LYS A 187 -1.13 -13.71 -6.65
N ASP A 188 -1.36 -14.00 -7.91
CA ASP A 188 -1.45 -15.35 -8.48
C ASP A 188 -0.97 -15.37 -9.94
N ASN A 189 -1.32 -16.44 -10.68
CA ASN A 189 -0.91 -16.61 -12.07
C ASN A 189 -1.62 -15.69 -13.08
N TYR A 190 -2.61 -14.92 -12.66
CA TYR A 190 -3.47 -14.12 -13.53
C TYR A 190 -3.65 -12.70 -13.04
N VAL A 191 -3.35 -12.44 -11.75
CA VAL A 191 -3.66 -11.18 -11.07
C VAL A 191 -2.42 -10.60 -10.43
N MET A 192 -2.20 -9.32 -10.65
CA MET A 192 -1.26 -8.45 -9.95
C MET A 192 -2.01 -7.53 -9.00
N VAL A 193 -1.37 -7.16 -7.91
CA VAL A 193 -1.89 -6.25 -6.86
C VAL A 193 -0.84 -5.22 -6.50
N LEU A 194 -1.24 -4.18 -5.77
CA LEU A 194 -0.29 -3.27 -5.14
C LEU A 194 0.41 -3.97 -3.98
N PRO A 195 1.75 -3.90 -3.89
CA PRO A 195 2.49 -4.68 -2.90
C PRO A 195 2.24 -4.22 -1.45
N ASN A 196 2.08 -2.91 -1.23
CA ASN A 196 2.05 -2.31 0.11
C ASN A 196 1.41 -0.93 0.13
N LEU A 197 1.31 -0.33 1.32
CA LEU A 197 0.70 0.99 1.52
C LEU A 197 1.44 2.12 0.80
N THR A 198 2.75 2.01 0.64
CA THR A 198 3.54 2.99 -0.13
C THR A 198 3.10 3.01 -1.59
N ALA A 199 3.03 1.84 -2.23
CA ALA A 199 2.52 1.74 -3.59
C ALA A 199 1.06 2.23 -3.68
N GLN A 200 0.21 1.86 -2.72
CA GLN A 200 -1.17 2.32 -2.65
C GLN A 200 -1.28 3.85 -2.62
N SER A 201 -0.50 4.51 -1.76
CA SER A 201 -0.49 5.99 -1.68
C SER A 201 -0.04 6.63 -2.98
N ILE A 202 0.99 6.09 -3.64
CA ILE A 202 1.47 6.60 -4.92
C ILE A 202 0.36 6.53 -5.99
N TYR A 203 -0.31 5.38 -6.11
CA TYR A 203 -1.39 5.21 -7.10
C TYR A 203 -2.61 6.07 -6.77
N MET A 204 -2.97 6.19 -5.51
CA MET A 204 -4.09 7.02 -5.08
C MET A 204 -3.80 8.51 -5.35
N ASN A 205 -2.60 8.99 -5.06
CA ASN A 205 -2.19 10.36 -5.37
C ASN A 205 -2.27 10.65 -6.87
N TYR A 206 -1.80 9.69 -7.68
CA TYR A 206 -1.88 9.83 -9.13
C TYR A 206 -3.34 9.80 -9.64
N TYR A 207 -4.18 8.93 -9.06
CA TYR A 207 -5.62 8.90 -9.35
C TYR A 207 -6.29 10.24 -9.00
N ASN A 208 -5.95 10.82 -7.86
CA ASN A 208 -6.44 12.12 -7.42
C ASN A 208 -6.03 13.23 -8.40
N GLU A 209 -4.77 13.24 -8.84
CA GLU A 209 -4.26 14.21 -9.82
C GLU A 209 -5.02 14.12 -11.16
N LEU A 210 -5.22 12.92 -11.70
CA LEU A 210 -5.96 12.70 -12.95
C LEU A 210 -7.43 13.13 -12.86
N ASN A 211 -8.04 12.98 -11.70
CA ASN A 211 -9.42 13.39 -11.45
C ASN A 211 -9.52 14.83 -10.94
N GLN A 212 -8.41 15.58 -10.90
CA GLN A 212 -8.32 16.97 -10.46
C GLN A 212 -8.87 17.18 -9.03
N ILE A 213 -8.66 16.18 -8.16
CA ILE A 213 -9.03 16.27 -6.75
C ILE A 213 -8.04 17.18 -6.03
N SER A 214 -8.56 18.25 -5.45
CA SER A 214 -7.76 19.20 -4.68
C SER A 214 -7.37 18.62 -3.32
N ASP A 215 -6.13 18.87 -2.92
CA ASP A 215 -5.56 18.56 -1.60
C ASP A 215 -5.32 19.82 -0.74
N ASP A 216 -6.10 20.89 -0.98
CA ASP A 216 -5.95 22.15 -0.25
C ASP A 216 -6.03 21.93 1.27
N ALA A 217 -4.88 22.06 1.92
CA ALA A 217 -4.74 21.86 3.37
C ALA A 217 -5.71 22.72 4.20
N ARG A 218 -6.16 23.86 3.67
CA ARG A 218 -7.15 24.72 4.36
C ARG A 218 -8.49 24.02 4.58
N CYS A 219 -8.84 23.10 3.72
CA CYS A 219 -10.06 22.29 3.83
C CYS A 219 -9.94 21.15 4.85
N PHE A 220 -8.73 20.60 5.01
CA PHE A 220 -8.51 19.39 5.83
C PHE A 220 -7.97 19.71 7.23
N VAL A 221 -6.99 20.60 7.38
CA VAL A 221 -6.33 20.90 8.65
C VAL A 221 -7.28 21.21 9.82
N PRO A 222 -8.43 21.91 9.65
CA PRO A 222 -9.34 22.16 10.78
C PRO A 222 -9.87 20.88 11.43
N ALA A 223 -10.26 19.87 10.63
CA ALA A 223 -10.74 18.58 11.15
C ALA A 223 -9.63 17.78 11.86
N TYR A 224 -8.41 17.84 11.34
CA TYR A 224 -7.25 17.22 11.99
C TYR A 224 -6.92 17.87 13.33
N ARG A 225 -7.00 19.18 13.45
CA ARG A 225 -6.83 19.88 14.74
C ARG A 225 -7.88 19.43 15.76
N LEU A 226 -9.14 19.35 15.36
CA LEU A 226 -10.21 18.83 16.22
C LEU A 226 -9.93 17.39 16.67
N PHE A 227 -9.44 16.56 15.76
CA PHE A 227 -9.03 15.20 16.10
C PHE A 227 -7.86 15.18 17.09
N MET A 228 -6.85 15.98 16.89
CA MET A 228 -5.70 16.09 17.79
C MET A 228 -6.11 16.53 19.21
N ASP A 229 -7.09 17.44 19.31
CA ASP A 229 -7.57 17.98 20.58
C ASP A 229 -8.56 17.04 21.29
N HIS A 230 -9.50 16.47 20.56
CA HIS A 230 -10.64 15.76 21.14
C HIS A 230 -10.60 14.24 20.96
N ARG A 231 -9.69 13.72 20.15
CA ARG A 231 -9.52 12.27 19.89
C ARG A 231 -10.78 11.60 19.31
N LYS A 232 -11.62 12.34 18.61
CA LYS A 232 -12.83 11.81 17.95
C LYS A 232 -12.60 11.63 16.47
N LEU A 233 -12.98 10.48 15.92
CA LEU A 233 -12.77 10.16 14.50
C LEU A 233 -13.84 10.82 13.61
N GLU A 234 -15.02 11.05 14.15
CA GLU A 234 -16.19 11.54 13.39
C GLU A 234 -15.88 12.82 12.58
N PRO A 235 -15.20 13.86 13.13
CA PRO A 235 -14.86 15.05 12.35
C PRO A 235 -13.96 14.77 11.15
N LEU A 236 -13.06 13.77 11.24
CA LEU A 236 -12.21 13.36 10.13
C LEU A 236 -13.00 12.65 9.03
N VAL A 237 -13.93 11.78 9.42
CA VAL A 237 -14.81 11.07 8.47
C VAL A 237 -15.75 12.05 7.76
N GLU A 238 -16.36 12.99 8.51
CA GLU A 238 -17.23 14.03 7.94
C GLU A 238 -16.47 14.93 6.97
N ASN A 239 -15.25 15.32 7.33
CA ASN A 239 -14.39 16.13 6.48
C ASN A 239 -13.97 15.39 5.21
N TYR A 240 -13.53 14.12 5.33
CA TYR A 240 -13.23 13.28 4.19
C TYR A 240 -14.44 13.15 3.24
N PHE A 241 -15.63 12.90 3.79
CA PHE A 241 -16.83 12.77 3.00
C PHE A 241 -17.15 14.06 2.24
N LYS A 242 -17.06 15.20 2.90
CA LYS A 242 -17.40 16.50 2.34
C LYS A 242 -16.33 17.05 1.40
N GLU A 243 -15.08 17.09 1.86
CA GLU A 243 -14.01 17.81 1.19
C GLU A 243 -13.23 16.93 0.20
N TYR A 244 -13.24 15.60 0.37
CA TYR A 244 -12.61 14.68 -0.55
C TYR A 244 -13.63 14.02 -1.47
N LEU A 245 -14.54 13.21 -0.94
CA LEU A 245 -15.55 12.52 -1.77
C LEU A 245 -16.48 13.49 -2.49
N GLY A 246 -16.77 14.63 -1.89
CA GLY A 246 -17.63 15.67 -2.51
C GLY A 246 -17.08 16.28 -3.80
N GLN A 247 -15.79 16.09 -4.10
CA GLN A 247 -15.19 16.57 -5.34
C GLN A 247 -15.44 15.62 -6.54
N PHE A 248 -15.80 14.37 -6.29
CA PHE A 248 -16.05 13.41 -7.36
C PHE A 248 -17.42 13.61 -8.01
N PRO A 249 -17.51 13.51 -9.34
CA PRO A 249 -18.79 13.55 -10.04
C PRO A 249 -19.63 12.31 -9.72
N ALA A 250 -20.96 12.44 -9.79
CA ALA A 250 -21.90 11.41 -9.37
C ALA A 250 -21.66 10.02 -10.01
N GLN A 251 -21.20 10.00 -11.25
CA GLN A 251 -20.94 8.77 -12.00
C GLN A 251 -19.81 7.90 -11.41
N VAL A 252 -18.87 8.53 -10.68
CA VAL A 252 -17.77 7.80 -10.03
C VAL A 252 -18.31 6.87 -8.94
N PHE A 253 -19.37 7.28 -8.23
CA PHE A 253 -19.98 6.49 -7.16
C PHE A 253 -20.65 5.19 -7.63
N ASP A 254 -20.92 5.06 -8.92
CA ASP A 254 -21.40 3.79 -9.50
C ASP A 254 -20.26 2.77 -9.66
N LYS A 255 -19.02 3.25 -9.82
CA LYS A 255 -17.84 2.41 -10.02
C LYS A 255 -17.15 2.05 -8.71
N ILE A 256 -16.92 3.02 -7.82
CA ILE A 256 -16.20 2.80 -6.56
C ILE A 256 -16.88 1.79 -5.65
N ASN A 257 -16.09 1.23 -4.76
CA ASN A 257 -16.46 0.19 -3.81
C ASN A 257 -15.84 0.45 -2.44
N GLU A 258 -15.98 -0.50 -1.52
CA GLU A 258 -15.45 -0.42 -0.16
C GLU A 258 -13.92 -0.32 -0.13
N ASN A 259 -13.23 -1.01 -1.07
CA ASN A 259 -11.78 -0.94 -1.20
C ASN A 259 -11.32 0.49 -1.50
N PHE A 260 -11.97 1.18 -2.46
CA PHE A 260 -11.65 2.57 -2.78
C PHE A 260 -11.83 3.48 -1.57
N ILE A 261 -12.94 3.35 -0.83
CA ILE A 261 -13.21 4.16 0.36
C ILE A 261 -12.10 3.98 1.40
N ARG A 262 -11.75 2.74 1.69
CA ARG A 262 -10.71 2.39 2.65
C ARG A 262 -9.34 2.94 2.26
N CYS A 263 -8.92 2.72 1.03
CA CYS A 263 -7.61 3.15 0.53
C CYS A 263 -7.49 4.68 0.43
N SER A 264 -8.54 5.36 -0.06
CA SER A 264 -8.54 6.82 -0.16
C SER A 264 -8.66 7.51 1.21
N PHE A 265 -9.43 6.93 2.15
CA PHE A 265 -9.47 7.44 3.52
C PHE A 265 -8.11 7.30 4.20
N TYR A 266 -7.45 6.13 4.08
CA TYR A 266 -6.10 5.94 4.57
C TYR A 266 -5.14 6.98 3.98
N GLU A 267 -5.17 7.17 2.66
CA GLU A 267 -4.28 8.12 1.99
C GLU A 267 -4.47 9.55 2.51
N VAL A 268 -5.71 10.02 2.62
CA VAL A 268 -6.03 11.36 3.18
C VAL A 268 -5.58 11.48 4.65
N LEU A 269 -5.78 10.44 5.47
CA LEU A 269 -5.32 10.46 6.86
C LEU A 269 -3.80 10.48 6.98
N SER A 270 -3.11 9.70 6.16
CA SER A 270 -1.66 9.55 6.24
C SER A 270 -0.91 10.84 5.98
N ARG A 271 -1.46 11.76 5.19
CA ARG A 271 -0.87 13.09 4.92
C ARG A 271 -0.63 13.92 6.19
N TYR A 272 -1.45 13.73 7.22
CA TYR A 272 -1.44 14.58 8.41
C TYR A 272 -1.17 13.82 9.71
N LEU A 273 -1.27 12.50 9.71
CA LEU A 273 -1.18 11.70 10.93
C LEU A 273 -0.03 10.68 10.94
N SER A 274 0.78 10.58 9.88
CA SER A 274 1.88 9.60 9.82
C SER A 274 2.96 9.80 10.88
N ASN A 275 3.10 11.00 11.42
CA ASN A 275 3.99 11.29 12.54
C ASN A 275 3.41 10.96 13.93
N CYS A 276 2.13 10.61 13.99
CA CYS A 276 1.42 10.32 15.24
C CYS A 276 0.88 8.88 15.29
N TYR A 277 0.54 8.30 14.13
CA TYR A 277 -0.05 6.98 13.99
C TYR A 277 0.66 6.15 12.93
N THR A 278 0.80 4.86 13.19
CA THR A 278 1.00 3.85 12.16
C THR A 278 -0.36 3.37 11.65
N PHE A 279 -0.38 2.90 10.42
CA PHE A 279 -1.60 2.42 9.77
C PHE A 279 -1.43 0.98 9.31
N ALA A 280 -2.49 0.20 9.44
CA ALA A 280 -2.63 -1.10 8.82
C ALA A 280 -3.97 -1.14 8.08
N VAL A 281 -3.91 -1.36 6.78
CA VAL A 281 -5.08 -1.54 5.91
C VAL A 281 -5.25 -3.03 5.65
N GLU A 282 -6.48 -3.53 5.73
CA GLU A 282 -6.80 -4.96 5.60
C GLU A 282 -6.01 -5.86 6.57
N GLN A 283 -5.91 -5.43 7.83
CA GLN A 283 -5.17 -6.19 8.84
C GLN A 283 -5.82 -7.52 9.13
N ASN A 284 -5.07 -8.61 8.91
CA ASN A 284 -5.51 -9.95 9.26
C ASN A 284 -5.51 -10.13 10.78
N LEU A 285 -6.64 -10.56 11.32
CA LEU A 285 -6.88 -10.84 12.72
C LEU A 285 -7.49 -12.23 12.87
N PRO A 286 -7.45 -12.88 14.04
CA PRO A 286 -8.05 -14.21 14.25
C PRO A 286 -9.53 -14.28 13.87
N SER A 287 -10.30 -13.23 14.08
CA SER A 287 -11.75 -13.18 13.79
C SER A 287 -12.09 -12.65 12.39
N GLY A 288 -11.10 -12.30 11.57
CA GLY A 288 -11.29 -11.83 10.21
C GLY A 288 -10.27 -10.76 9.79
N ARG A 289 -10.67 -9.85 8.92
CA ARG A 289 -9.80 -8.82 8.37
C ARG A 289 -10.41 -7.45 8.63
N ALA A 290 -9.71 -6.62 9.42
CA ALA A 290 -10.12 -5.24 9.72
C ALA A 290 -9.75 -4.30 8.57
N ASP A 291 -10.65 -3.42 8.17
CA ASP A 291 -10.44 -2.51 7.05
C ASP A 291 -9.30 -1.52 7.30
N LEU A 292 -9.29 -0.87 8.46
CA LEU A 292 -8.26 0.08 8.82
C LEU A 292 -8.02 0.06 10.35
N VAL A 293 -6.75 -0.04 10.72
CA VAL A 293 -6.31 0.08 12.11
C VAL A 293 -5.29 1.21 12.20
N LEU A 294 -5.51 2.13 13.14
CA LEU A 294 -4.58 3.20 13.50
C LEU A 294 -3.99 2.89 14.87
N THR A 295 -2.66 2.90 15.00
CA THR A 295 -1.97 2.67 16.27
C THR A 295 -1.04 3.84 16.56
N GLY A 296 -1.20 4.45 17.72
CA GLY A 296 -0.43 5.61 18.13
C GLY A 296 1.05 5.29 18.33
N ILE A 297 1.92 6.11 17.75
CA ILE A 297 3.38 5.94 17.76
C ILE A 297 3.93 6.22 19.15
N SER A 298 4.84 5.38 19.60
CA SER A 298 5.58 5.52 20.87
C SER A 298 6.34 6.85 20.93
N GLY A 299 6.29 7.50 22.09
CA GLY A 299 6.89 8.82 22.29
C GLY A 299 6.02 9.99 21.84
N THR A 300 4.87 9.75 21.24
CA THR A 300 3.87 10.77 20.92
C THR A 300 2.80 10.86 22.00
N ALA A 301 2.00 11.92 21.97
CA ALA A 301 0.82 12.05 22.84
C ALA A 301 -0.28 11.01 22.52
N PHE A 302 -0.10 10.23 21.45
CA PHE A 302 -1.01 9.19 20.98
C PHE A 302 -0.58 7.77 21.36
N HIS A 303 0.54 7.64 22.03
CA HIS A 303 1.01 6.36 22.53
C HIS A 303 -0.12 5.58 23.23
N ASN A 304 -0.29 4.31 22.89
CA ASN A 304 -1.36 3.42 23.35
C ASN A 304 -2.78 3.80 22.87
N ASP A 305 -2.97 4.75 21.97
CA ASP A 305 -4.28 4.94 21.31
C ASP A 305 -4.39 3.99 20.11
N CYS A 306 -5.44 3.17 20.08
CA CYS A 306 -5.69 2.26 18.96
C CYS A 306 -7.12 2.39 18.47
N ARG A 307 -7.27 2.52 17.16
CA ARG A 307 -8.57 2.70 16.51
C ARG A 307 -8.78 1.67 15.43
N VAL A 308 -9.91 0.99 15.47
CA VAL A 308 -10.35 0.06 14.45
C VAL A 308 -11.52 0.69 13.72
N VAL A 309 -11.42 0.78 12.40
CA VAL A 309 -12.45 1.36 11.55
C VAL A 309 -12.90 0.33 10.53
N GLU A 310 -14.19 0.10 10.46
CA GLU A 310 -14.85 -0.75 9.47
C GLU A 310 -15.70 0.12 8.56
N PHE A 311 -15.53 -0.03 7.26
CA PHE A 311 -16.29 0.69 6.25
C PHE A 311 -17.38 -0.18 5.66
N LYS A 312 -18.50 0.44 5.30
CA LYS A 312 -19.55 -0.16 4.50
C LYS A 312 -19.97 0.82 3.42
N TYR A 313 -19.79 0.41 2.17
CA TYR A 313 -20.16 1.20 1.02
C TYR A 313 -21.49 0.75 0.43
N PHE A 314 -22.39 1.71 0.22
CA PHE A 314 -23.71 1.49 -0.33
C PHE A 314 -23.89 2.27 -1.63
N LYS A 315 -24.57 1.68 -2.60
CA LYS A 315 -24.92 2.35 -3.86
C LYS A 315 -25.99 3.43 -3.66
N ALA A 316 -26.15 4.32 -4.64
CA ALA A 316 -27.07 5.47 -4.59
C ALA A 316 -28.52 5.11 -4.25
N LYS A 317 -29.00 3.92 -4.67
CA LYS A 317 -30.36 3.41 -4.39
C LYS A 317 -30.61 3.15 -2.90
N ASP A 318 -29.56 2.87 -2.16
CA ASP A 318 -29.62 2.51 -0.74
C ASP A 318 -29.46 3.73 0.19
N ALA A 319 -29.20 4.92 -0.36
CA ALA A 319 -28.90 6.13 0.42
C ALA A 319 -30.01 6.49 1.41
N THR A 320 -31.28 6.43 0.99
CA THR A 320 -32.44 6.74 1.86
C THR A 320 -32.53 5.74 3.02
N MET A 321 -32.23 4.48 2.78
CA MET A 321 -32.21 3.46 3.82
C MET A 321 -31.08 3.75 4.83
N VAL A 322 -29.87 4.07 4.36
CA VAL A 322 -28.74 4.43 5.24
C VAL A 322 -29.03 5.70 6.01
N GLU A 323 -29.65 6.70 5.39
CA GLU A 323 -30.03 7.95 6.03
C GLU A 323 -31.04 7.74 7.18
N ALA A 324 -31.97 6.79 7.02
CA ALA A 324 -32.96 6.47 8.03
C ALA A 324 -32.41 5.72 9.25
N LEU A 325 -31.21 5.11 9.15
CA LEU A 325 -30.61 4.39 10.26
C LEU A 325 -30.25 5.32 11.41
N LYS A 326 -30.79 5.02 12.60
CA LYS A 326 -30.46 5.74 13.84
C LYS A 326 -29.33 5.10 14.64
N VAL A 327 -29.10 3.82 14.42
CA VAL A 327 -28.06 3.01 15.07
C VAL A 327 -27.35 2.16 14.02
N VAL A 328 -26.11 1.78 14.30
CA VAL A 328 -25.36 0.83 13.49
C VAL A 328 -26.07 -0.53 13.46
N ARG A 329 -25.94 -1.27 12.37
CA ARG A 329 -26.45 -2.64 12.28
C ARG A 329 -25.72 -3.55 13.29
N PRO A 330 -26.43 -4.42 14.01
CA PRO A 330 -25.82 -5.29 15.04
C PRO A 330 -24.67 -6.13 14.50
N GLU A 331 -24.82 -6.70 13.30
CA GLU A 331 -23.81 -7.53 12.65
C GLU A 331 -22.48 -6.78 12.39
N ASP A 332 -22.57 -5.51 11.94
CA ASP A 332 -21.40 -4.68 11.67
C ASP A 332 -20.73 -4.22 12.99
N ALA A 333 -21.55 -3.89 13.99
CA ALA A 333 -21.04 -3.57 15.32
C ALA A 333 -20.33 -4.77 15.97
N ASP A 334 -20.88 -5.96 15.84
CA ASP A 334 -20.27 -7.19 16.39
C ASP A 334 -19.00 -7.60 15.63
N GLN A 335 -18.94 -7.34 14.34
CA GLN A 335 -17.75 -7.54 13.52
C GLN A 335 -16.58 -6.70 14.06
N VAL A 336 -16.76 -5.40 14.19
CA VAL A 336 -15.69 -4.51 14.64
C VAL A 336 -15.33 -4.72 16.12
N ARG A 337 -16.28 -5.14 16.95
CA ARG A 337 -16.00 -5.53 18.36
C ARG A 337 -15.07 -6.73 18.44
N ARG A 338 -15.28 -7.76 17.60
CA ARG A 338 -14.39 -8.92 17.55
C ARG A 338 -12.97 -8.52 17.14
N TYR A 339 -12.80 -7.65 16.14
CA TYR A 339 -11.50 -7.13 15.73
C TYR A 339 -10.80 -6.37 16.85
N ALA A 340 -11.51 -5.47 17.51
CA ALA A 340 -10.96 -4.74 18.65
C ALA A 340 -10.56 -5.67 19.80
N ALA A 341 -11.35 -6.73 20.07
CA ALA A 341 -11.02 -7.73 21.09
C ALA A 341 -9.78 -8.55 20.72
N ASP A 342 -9.57 -8.88 19.44
CA ASP A 342 -8.37 -9.57 18.98
C ASP A 342 -7.11 -8.74 19.21
N ILE A 343 -7.16 -7.45 18.85
CA ILE A 343 -6.05 -6.52 19.06
C ILE A 343 -5.80 -6.30 20.56
N ASN A 344 -6.86 -6.10 21.35
CA ASN A 344 -6.73 -5.87 22.80
C ASN A 344 -6.15 -7.07 23.53
N ARG A 345 -6.41 -8.31 23.08
CA ARG A 345 -5.76 -9.52 23.63
C ARG A 345 -4.25 -9.53 23.40
N GLN A 346 -3.82 -9.05 22.25
CA GLN A 346 -2.40 -8.97 21.90
C GLN A 346 -1.70 -7.78 22.58
N PHE A 347 -2.42 -6.66 22.70
CA PHE A 347 -1.91 -5.40 23.24
C PHE A 347 -2.84 -4.80 24.29
N PRO A 348 -2.89 -5.36 25.52
CA PRO A 348 -3.83 -4.94 26.57
C PRO A 348 -3.66 -3.50 27.08
N ALA A 349 -2.50 -2.88 26.80
CA ALA A 349 -2.22 -1.50 27.19
C ALA A 349 -2.87 -0.45 26.27
N TYR A 350 -3.44 -0.87 25.13
CA TYR A 350 -4.06 0.07 24.19
C TYR A 350 -5.44 0.54 24.67
N ARG A 351 -5.64 1.83 24.56
CA ARG A 351 -6.98 2.44 24.68
C ARG A 351 -7.72 2.24 23.36
N MET A 352 -8.61 1.26 23.36
CA MET A 352 -9.30 0.81 22.15
C MET A 352 -10.51 1.69 21.86
N ARG A 353 -10.61 2.15 20.61
CA ARG A 353 -11.83 2.72 20.04
C ARG A 353 -12.17 1.99 18.75
N ALA A 354 -13.43 1.72 18.52
CA ALA A 354 -13.87 1.01 17.33
C ALA A 354 -15.05 1.74 16.68
N TYR A 355 -14.98 1.87 15.38
CA TYR A 355 -15.91 2.66 14.58
C TYR A 355 -16.45 1.86 13.41
N VAL A 356 -17.72 2.10 13.09
CA VAL A 356 -18.33 1.66 11.84
C VAL A 356 -18.73 2.91 11.05
N VAL A 357 -18.32 2.96 9.78
CA VAL A 357 -18.55 4.08 8.87
C VAL A 357 -19.37 3.60 7.67
N TYR A 358 -20.56 4.18 7.50
CA TYR A 358 -21.41 3.94 6.33
C TYR A 358 -21.32 5.10 5.36
N ILE A 359 -21.01 4.80 4.10
CA ILE A 359 -20.98 5.79 3.02
C ILE A 359 -21.92 5.31 1.91
N ALA A 360 -22.90 6.11 1.55
CA ALA A 360 -23.83 5.83 0.48
C ALA A 360 -23.63 6.81 -0.69
N ALA A 361 -22.87 6.40 -1.69
CA ALA A 361 -22.68 7.04 -2.99
C ALA A 361 -22.51 8.56 -2.96
N GLY A 362 -21.69 9.09 -2.05
CA GLY A 362 -21.45 10.54 -1.91
C GLY A 362 -22.66 11.35 -1.42
N LYS A 363 -23.76 10.69 -1.02
CA LYS A 363 -24.99 11.35 -0.55
C LYS A 363 -25.15 11.32 0.96
N VAL A 364 -24.76 10.24 1.60
CA VAL A 364 -24.93 10.02 3.04
C VAL A 364 -23.63 9.44 3.62
N CYS A 365 -23.24 10.02 4.75
CA CYS A 365 -22.15 9.48 5.59
C CYS A 365 -22.65 9.39 7.02
N LYS A 366 -22.41 8.25 7.67
CA LYS A 366 -22.71 8.02 9.08
C LYS A 366 -21.58 7.30 9.76
N THR A 367 -21.24 7.74 10.96
CA THR A 367 -20.20 7.16 11.80
C THR A 367 -20.76 6.82 13.16
N TRP A 368 -20.47 5.64 13.66
CA TRP A 368 -20.81 5.22 15.01
C TRP A 368 -19.56 4.71 15.74
N GLU A 369 -19.31 5.28 16.90
CA GLU A 369 -18.35 4.71 17.86
C GLU A 369 -19.02 3.54 18.57
N VAL A 370 -18.44 2.34 18.43
CA VAL A 370 -19.00 1.07 18.95
C VAL A 370 -18.29 0.65 20.23
N ILE A 371 -17.01 1.02 20.38
CA ILE A 371 -16.18 0.78 21.57
C ILE A 371 -15.40 2.06 21.89
N ASN A 372 -15.41 2.38 23.19
CA ASN A 372 -14.60 3.43 23.79
C ASN A 372 -14.16 2.91 25.17
N LEU A 373 -12.96 2.28 25.24
CA LEU A 373 -12.35 1.67 26.41
C LEU A 373 -11.02 2.31 26.75
#